data_f2da24f8f123a8cb40e42c9e0c65ebed
#
_entry.id   f2da24f8f123a8cb40e42c9e0c65ebed
#
_cell.length_a   1.000
_cell.length_b   1.000
_cell.length_c   1.000
_cell.angle_alpha   90.00
_cell.angle_beta   90.00
_cell.angle_gamma   90.00
#
_symmetry.space_group_name_H-M   'P 1'
#
loop_
_entity.id
_entity.type
_entity.pdbx_description
1 polymer ?
#
loop_
_entity_poly.entity_id
_entity_poly.type
_entity_poly.pdbx_seq_one_letter_code
_entity_poly.pdbx_strand_id
1 'polypeptide(L)' 'MKIYLVSAINGEHKMDAKFYGENFSDVEKQFSDIHTDLVITEIRLVGFIHEGVTYKF' A
#
# COMPACT_ATOMS: atom_id res chain seq x y z
N MET A 1 8.50 -10.78 0.14
CA MET A 1 7.46 -9.80 0.55
C MET A 1 7.53 -8.59 -0.37
N LYS A 2 6.42 -8.16 -0.87
CA LYS A 2 6.34 -7.05 -1.81
C LYS A 2 6.03 -5.75 -1.09
N ILE A 3 6.48 -4.64 -1.67
CA ILE A 3 6.25 -3.30 -1.13
C ILE A 3 5.31 -2.55 -2.07
N TYR A 4 4.24 -2.03 -1.50
CA TYR A 4 3.23 -1.29 -2.27
C TYR A 4 3.10 0.13 -1.75
N LEU A 5 2.85 1.06 -2.66
CA LEU A 5 2.46 2.42 -2.29
C LEU A 5 0.96 2.54 -2.52
N VAL A 6 0.24 2.85 -1.47
CA VAL A 6 -1.22 3.02 -1.51
C VAL A 6 -1.54 4.50 -1.44
N SER A 7 -2.28 4.99 -2.42
CA SER A 7 -2.78 6.36 -2.45
C SER A 7 -4.27 6.33 -2.17
N ALA A 8 -4.72 7.22 -1.31
CA ALA A 8 -6.13 7.28 -0.91
C ALA A 8 -6.56 8.72 -0.64
N ILE A 9 -7.85 8.95 -0.68
CA ILE A 9 -8.44 10.27 -0.45
C ILE A 9 -9.60 10.20 0.53
N ASN A 10 -9.82 11.33 1.21
CA ASN A 10 -11.00 11.58 2.01
C ASN A 10 -11.40 13.05 1.75
N GLY A 11 -12.35 13.24 0.82
CA GLY A 11 -12.70 14.57 0.38
C GLY A 11 -11.50 15.27 -0.28
N GLU A 12 -11.02 16.36 0.33
CA GLU A 12 -9.87 17.11 -0.17
C GLU A 12 -8.53 16.61 0.37
N HIS A 13 -8.56 15.70 1.32
CA HIS A 13 -7.35 15.16 1.92
C HIS A 13 -6.83 13.99 1.12
N LYS A 14 -5.53 13.99 0.86
CA LYS A 14 -4.84 12.91 0.17
C LYS A 14 -3.80 12.32 1.10
N MET A 15 -3.60 11.01 0.99
CA MET A 15 -2.55 10.35 1.73
C MET A 15 -1.91 9.27 0.87
N ASP A 16 -0.60 9.09 1.07
CA ASP A 16 0.17 8.00 0.49
C ASP A 16 0.84 7.25 1.62
N ALA A 17 0.80 5.94 1.58
CA ALA A 17 1.43 5.12 2.61
C ALA A 17 2.02 3.86 2.00
N LYS A 18 3.16 3.41 2.56
CA LYS A 18 3.76 2.15 2.17
C LYS A 18 3.15 1.02 2.97
N PHE A 19 2.88 -0.08 2.28
CA PHE A 19 2.40 -1.31 2.90
C PHE A 19 3.21 -2.49 2.38
N TYR A 20 3.36 -3.49 3.20
CA TYR A 20 4.08 -4.72 2.85
C TYR A 20 3.08 -5.86 2.81
N GLY A 21 3.13 -6.65 1.76
CA GLY A 21 2.21 -7.78 1.61
C GLY A 21 2.62 -8.69 0.46
N GLU A 22 1.83 -9.74 0.26
CA GLU A 22 2.13 -10.75 -0.75
C GLU A 22 1.48 -10.41 -2.10
N ASN A 23 0.39 -9.65 -2.09
CA ASN A 23 -0.34 -9.28 -3.30
C ASN A 23 -1.20 -8.03 -3.03
N PHE A 24 -1.84 -7.53 -4.08
CA PHE A 24 -2.69 -6.34 -3.99
C PHE A 24 -3.85 -6.52 -3.01
N SER A 25 -4.49 -7.68 -3.03
CA SER A 25 -5.65 -7.95 -2.14
C SER A 25 -5.26 -7.89 -0.67
N ASP A 26 -4.07 -8.41 -0.34
CA ASP A 26 -3.55 -8.40 1.01
C ASP A 26 -3.35 -6.96 1.51
N VAL A 27 -2.74 -6.13 0.68
CA VAL A 27 -2.47 -4.73 1.01
C VAL A 27 -3.76 -3.91 1.08
N GLU A 28 -4.69 -4.16 0.18
CA GLU A 28 -5.99 -3.51 0.18
C GLU A 28 -6.73 -3.79 1.50
N LYS A 29 -6.71 -5.03 1.93
CA LYS A 29 -7.35 -5.42 3.19
C LYS A 29 -6.68 -4.75 4.38
N GLN A 30 -5.35 -4.76 4.43
CA GLN A 30 -4.60 -4.12 5.51
C GLN A 30 -4.96 -2.64 5.61
N PHE A 31 -4.99 -1.95 4.47
CA PHE A 31 -5.33 -0.53 4.43
C PHE A 31 -6.76 -0.28 4.91
N SER A 32 -7.71 -1.06 4.42
CA SER A 32 -9.12 -0.90 4.77
C SER A 32 -9.40 -1.17 6.25
N ASP A 33 -8.65 -2.08 6.86
CA ASP A 33 -8.78 -2.39 8.28
C ASP A 33 -8.29 -1.24 9.16
N ILE A 34 -7.33 -0.46 8.67
CA ILE A 34 -6.74 0.66 9.43
C ILE A 34 -7.48 1.97 9.14
N HIS A 35 -7.81 2.20 7.88
CA HIS A 35 -8.41 3.46 7.41
C HIS A 35 -9.79 3.21 6.81
N THR A 36 -10.81 3.22 7.65
CA THR A 36 -12.18 2.93 7.22
C THR A 36 -12.86 4.11 6.51
N ASP A 37 -12.30 5.31 6.64
CA ASP A 37 -12.87 6.54 6.11
C ASP A 37 -12.18 7.04 4.84
N LEU A 38 -11.21 6.30 4.33
CA LEU A 38 -10.46 6.68 3.14
C LEU A 38 -10.82 5.78 1.96
N VAL A 39 -10.80 6.37 0.76
CA VAL A 39 -11.03 5.65 -0.48
C VAL A 39 -9.71 5.49 -1.22
N ILE A 40 -9.34 4.24 -1.50
CA ILE A 40 -8.12 3.94 -2.24
C ILE A 40 -8.31 4.37 -3.70
N THR A 41 -7.38 5.17 -4.20
CA THR A 41 -7.37 5.63 -5.59
C THR A 41 -6.35 4.90 -6.44
N GLU A 42 -5.27 4.40 -5.83
CA GLU A 42 -4.23 3.69 -6.55
C GLU A 42 -3.43 2.81 -5.60
N ILE A 43 -3.03 1.64 -6.08
CA ILE A 43 -2.07 0.78 -5.39
C ILE A 43 -0.99 0.43 -6.42
N ARG A 44 0.28 0.76 -6.11
CA ARG A 44 1.39 0.48 -7.01
C ARG A 44 2.42 -0.42 -6.33
N LEU A 45 2.92 -1.38 -7.08
CA LEU A 45 4.05 -2.20 -6.64
C LEU A 45 5.32 -1.37 -6.84
N VAL A 46 6.04 -1.06 -5.77
CA VAL A 46 7.22 -0.18 -5.82
C VAL A 46 8.52 -0.88 -5.44
N GLY A 47 8.46 -2.12 -5.00
CA GLY A 47 9.65 -2.86 -4.65
C GLY A 47 9.34 -4.20 -4.02
N PHE A 48 10.37 -4.87 -3.53
CA PHE A 48 10.21 -6.13 -2.79
C PHE A 48 11.38 -6.33 -1.83
N ILE A 49 11.17 -7.21 -0.87
CA ILE A 49 12.19 -7.60 0.11
C ILE A 49 12.51 -9.07 -0.13
N HIS A 50 13.79 -9.38 -0.28
CA HIS A 50 14.28 -10.73 -0.47
C HIS A 50 15.51 -10.93 0.42
N GLU A 51 15.46 -11.94 1.28
CA GLU A 51 16.54 -12.27 2.21
C GLU A 51 17.02 -11.05 3.02
N GLY A 52 16.08 -10.25 3.48
CA GLY A 52 16.38 -9.06 4.30
C GLY A 52 16.89 -7.86 3.52
N VAL A 53 16.97 -7.95 2.19
CA VAL A 53 17.43 -6.86 1.33
C VAL A 53 16.23 -6.25 0.61
N THR A 54 16.15 -4.93 0.64
CA THR A 54 15.09 -4.17 -0.04
C THR A 54 15.51 -3.78 -1.44
N TYR A 55 14.70 -4.13 -2.42
CA TYR A 55 14.90 -3.77 -3.82
C TYR A 55 13.78 -2.84 -4.24
N LYS A 56 14.13 -1.73 -4.90
CA LYS A 56 13.17 -0.76 -5.42
C LYS A 56 13.15 -0.81 -6.94
N PHE A 57 11.97 -0.68 -7.49
CA PHE A 57 11.80 -0.59 -8.94
C PHE A 57 12.06 0.81 -9.46
#